data_b8a83042a03654b33d6695a1603d8e60
#
_entry.id   b8a83042a03654b33d6695a1603d8e60
#
_cell.length_a   1.000
_cell.length_b   1.000
_cell.length_c   1.000
_cell.angle_alpha   90.00
_cell.angle_beta   90.00
_cell.angle_gamma   90.00
#
_symmetry.space_group_name_H-M   'P 1'
#
loop_
_entity.id
_entity.type
_entity.pdbx_description
1 polymer ?
#
loop_
_entity_poly.entity_id
_entity_poly.type
_entity_poly.pdbx_seq_one_letter_code
_entity_poly.pdbx_strand_id
1 'polypeptide(L)'
;LHSTSRRQRQMCIRDRGKRMCECMCVSAYKEYGVPVKIARLAQTFGAGIAASDNRVFAQFAKSVIVGKDIILHTDGKLKRQYLYLTDAISGILYVLLKGRNGEAYNVANDETYISIKEMAEMICREFRPQLKVKHVEECEDRGYAPVTKTRMTSAKLEKLGWKPRLSLRAVSYTHLTLPTTSRV
;
A
#
# COMPACT_ATOMS: atom_id res chain seq x y z
N LEU A 1 -2.25 28.94 15.64
CA LEU A 1 -2.75 28.22 14.46
C LEU A 1 -1.55 27.66 13.72
N HIS A 2 -1.26 26.36 13.91
CA HIS A 2 -0.19 25.70 13.18
C HIS A 2 -0.53 25.65 11.70
N SER A 3 0.28 26.31 10.88
CA SER A 3 0.23 26.24 9.41
C SER A 3 0.63 24.84 8.98
N THR A 4 -0.34 23.95 8.83
CA THR A 4 -0.11 22.65 8.20
C THR A 4 -0.03 22.81 6.69
N SER A 5 0.96 22.17 6.05
CA SER A 5 1.10 22.22 4.60
C SER A 5 -0.19 21.73 3.91
N ARG A 6 -0.45 22.22 2.69
CA ARG A 6 -1.64 21.82 1.90
C ARG A 6 -1.77 20.29 1.77
N ARG A 7 -0.65 19.58 1.63
CA ARG A 7 -0.59 18.11 1.56
C ARG A 7 -0.98 17.43 2.87
N GLN A 8 -0.50 17.93 4.01
CA GLN A 8 -0.87 17.41 5.32
C GLN A 8 -2.36 17.59 5.60
N ARG A 9 -2.93 18.74 5.22
CA ARG A 9 -4.38 18.96 5.31
C ARG A 9 -5.18 17.96 4.47
N GLN A 10 -4.76 17.70 3.24
CA GLN A 10 -5.42 16.71 2.37
C GLN A 10 -5.33 15.29 2.93
N MET A 11 -4.20 14.88 3.50
CA MET A 11 -4.06 13.58 4.16
C MET A 11 -4.97 13.46 5.39
N CYS A 12 -5.03 14.50 6.23
CA CYS A 12 -5.93 14.54 7.37
C CYS A 12 -7.41 14.44 6.97
N ILE A 13 -7.82 15.13 5.91
CA ILE A 13 -9.19 15.07 5.38
C ILE A 13 -9.49 13.64 4.89
N ARG A 14 -8.60 13.04 4.12
CA ARG A 14 -8.76 11.67 3.61
C ARG A 14 -8.91 10.65 4.72
N ASP A 15 -8.08 10.70 5.75
CA ASP A 15 -8.09 9.75 6.85
C ASP A 15 -9.33 9.91 7.74
N ARG A 16 -9.72 11.17 8.01
CA ARG A 16 -10.96 11.47 8.73
C ARG A 16 -12.18 11.02 7.95
N GLY A 17 -12.21 11.27 6.63
CA GLY A 17 -13.29 10.81 5.76
C GLY A 17 -13.45 9.29 5.79
N LYS A 18 -12.37 8.52 5.74
CA LYS A 18 -12.43 7.06 5.86
C LYS A 18 -13.00 6.61 7.21
N ARG A 19 -12.57 7.22 8.32
CA ARG A 19 -13.13 6.90 9.65
C ARG A 19 -14.61 7.24 9.74
N MET A 20 -15.02 8.36 9.17
CA MET A 20 -16.44 8.76 9.11
C MET A 20 -17.27 7.74 8.33
N CYS A 21 -16.80 7.27 7.17
CA CYS A 21 -17.47 6.21 6.42
C CYS A 21 -17.61 4.92 7.24
N GLU A 22 -16.58 4.51 7.98
CA GLU A 22 -16.67 3.34 8.85
C GLU A 22 -17.70 3.52 9.96
N CYS A 23 -17.74 4.69 10.60
CA CYS A 23 -18.74 5.02 11.61
C CYS A 23 -20.15 4.96 11.02
N MET A 24 -20.37 5.58 9.86
CA MET A 24 -21.68 5.54 9.18
C MET A 24 -22.11 4.11 8.84
N CYS A 25 -21.20 3.27 8.36
CA CYS A 25 -21.47 1.86 8.09
C CYS A 25 -21.93 1.12 9.35
N VAL A 26 -21.21 1.32 10.46
CA VAL A 26 -21.55 0.66 11.74
C VAL A 26 -22.89 1.17 12.29
N SER A 27 -23.15 2.47 12.20
CA SER A 27 -24.45 3.05 12.62
C SER A 27 -25.60 2.53 11.76
N ALA A 28 -25.44 2.47 10.44
CA ALA A 28 -26.44 1.93 9.54
C ALA A 28 -26.77 0.46 9.86
N TYR A 29 -25.77 -0.34 10.23
CA TYR A 29 -26.01 -1.70 10.69
C TYR A 29 -26.79 -1.73 12.01
N LYS A 30 -26.38 -0.92 13.00
CA LYS A 30 -27.00 -0.93 14.33
C LYS A 30 -28.41 -0.39 14.35
N GLU A 31 -28.69 0.67 13.59
CA GLU A 31 -29.97 1.38 13.60
C GLU A 31 -30.96 0.80 12.60
N TYR A 32 -30.49 0.37 11.44
CA TYR A 32 -31.37 -0.05 10.34
C TYR A 32 -31.20 -1.51 9.93
N GLY A 33 -30.28 -2.26 10.58
CA GLY A 33 -30.03 -3.66 10.23
C GLY A 33 -29.36 -3.87 8.87
N VAL A 34 -28.82 -2.82 8.25
CA VAL A 34 -28.17 -2.93 6.93
C VAL A 34 -26.93 -3.83 7.04
N PRO A 35 -26.83 -4.93 6.29
CA PRO A 35 -25.72 -5.87 6.39
C PRO A 35 -24.44 -5.27 5.76
N VAL A 36 -23.62 -4.61 6.57
CA VAL A 36 -22.36 -4.00 6.15
C VAL A 36 -21.17 -4.73 6.76
N LYS A 37 -20.08 -4.76 6.03
CA LYS A 37 -18.78 -5.29 6.46
C LYS A 37 -17.68 -4.33 5.97
N ILE A 38 -16.62 -4.16 6.76
CA ILE A 38 -15.58 -3.18 6.47
C ILE A 38 -14.28 -3.92 6.19
N ALA A 39 -13.71 -3.72 4.99
CA ALA A 39 -12.39 -4.22 4.64
C ALA A 39 -11.37 -3.06 4.63
N ARG A 40 -10.37 -3.11 5.51
CA ARG A 40 -9.27 -2.16 5.57
C ARG A 40 -8.06 -2.75 4.86
N LEU A 41 -7.76 -2.25 3.68
CA LEU A 41 -6.67 -2.75 2.84
C LEU A 41 -5.34 -2.10 3.21
N ALA A 42 -4.27 -2.90 3.28
CA ALA A 42 -2.89 -2.40 3.25
C ALA A 42 -2.60 -1.73 1.90
N GLN A 43 -1.39 -1.22 1.70
CA GLN A 43 -1.02 -0.58 0.44
C GLN A 43 -1.05 -1.58 -0.70
N THR A 44 -2.12 -1.54 -1.48
CA THR A 44 -2.36 -2.48 -2.57
C THR A 44 -1.72 -2.01 -3.87
N PHE A 45 -1.08 -2.93 -4.56
CA PHE A 45 -0.54 -2.74 -5.90
C PHE A 45 -0.56 -4.05 -6.69
N GLY A 46 -0.41 -3.98 -8.00
CA GLY A 46 -0.47 -5.15 -8.88
C GLY A 46 -0.24 -4.74 -10.34
N ALA A 47 -0.40 -5.66 -11.25
CA ALA A 47 -0.33 -5.40 -12.69
C ALA A 47 -1.35 -4.33 -13.12
N GLY A 48 -1.04 -3.60 -14.19
CA GLY A 48 -1.95 -2.56 -14.73
C GLY A 48 -1.84 -1.19 -14.05
N ILE A 49 -0.72 -0.91 -13.39
CA ILE A 49 -0.46 0.44 -12.85
C ILE A 49 -0.27 1.42 -14.01
N ALA A 50 -0.98 2.55 -13.92
CA ALA A 50 -0.86 3.61 -14.91
C ALA A 50 0.57 4.18 -14.98
N ALA A 51 1.02 4.54 -16.18
CA ALA A 51 2.32 5.19 -16.36
C ALA A 51 2.45 6.51 -15.58
N SER A 52 1.34 7.18 -15.28
CA SER A 52 1.27 8.38 -14.46
C SER A 52 1.33 8.14 -12.95
N ASP A 53 1.33 6.88 -12.49
CA ASP A 53 1.39 6.57 -11.06
C ASP A 53 2.74 7.02 -10.47
N ASN A 54 2.68 7.89 -9.45
CA ASN A 54 3.83 8.45 -8.77
C ASN A 54 4.07 7.85 -7.38
N ARG A 55 3.41 6.75 -7.04
CA ARG A 55 3.67 6.04 -5.79
C ARG A 55 5.07 5.40 -5.83
N VAL A 56 5.67 5.27 -4.66
CA VAL A 56 7.08 4.84 -4.50
C VAL A 56 7.39 3.56 -5.28
N PHE A 57 6.58 2.53 -5.14
CA PHE A 57 6.80 1.25 -5.85
C PHE A 57 6.71 1.40 -7.38
N ALA A 58 5.82 2.27 -7.88
CA ALA A 58 5.71 2.55 -9.31
C ALA A 58 6.93 3.31 -9.84
N GLN A 59 7.47 4.24 -9.04
CA GLN A 59 8.70 4.94 -9.38
C GLN A 59 9.90 3.98 -9.44
N PHE A 60 10.02 3.06 -8.48
CA PHE A 60 11.09 2.06 -8.47
C PHE A 60 10.99 1.14 -9.69
N ALA A 61 9.79 0.65 -10.00
CA ALA A 61 9.58 -0.17 -11.18
C ALA A 61 9.97 0.57 -12.47
N LYS A 62 9.56 1.84 -12.62
CA LYS A 62 9.96 2.67 -13.79
C LYS A 62 11.48 2.83 -13.90
N SER A 63 12.16 3.12 -12.77
CA SER A 63 13.63 3.28 -12.75
C SER A 63 14.33 2.00 -13.23
N VAL A 64 13.90 0.84 -12.74
CA VAL A 64 14.46 -0.46 -13.12
C VAL A 64 14.18 -0.81 -14.58
N ILE A 65 12.97 -0.56 -15.08
CA ILE A 65 12.60 -0.80 -16.49
C ILE A 65 13.47 0.04 -17.42
N VAL A 66 13.65 1.32 -17.10
CA VAL A 66 14.46 2.27 -17.91
C VAL A 66 15.96 2.06 -17.70
N GLY A 67 16.40 1.26 -16.70
CA GLY A 67 17.81 1.04 -16.40
C GLY A 67 18.48 2.20 -15.68
N LYS A 68 17.74 2.97 -14.89
CA LYS A 68 18.26 4.10 -14.10
C LYS A 68 18.34 3.73 -12.62
N ASP A 69 19.32 4.31 -11.93
CA ASP A 69 19.46 4.18 -10.48
C ASP A 69 18.18 4.63 -9.74
N ILE A 70 17.89 4.00 -8.62
CA ILE A 70 16.79 4.40 -7.76
C ILE A 70 17.23 5.55 -6.88
N ILE A 71 16.52 6.68 -6.95
CA ILE A 71 16.82 7.87 -6.16
C ILE A 71 15.84 7.95 -5.00
N LEU A 72 16.36 7.97 -3.77
CA LEU A 72 15.60 8.23 -2.56
C LEU A 72 15.77 9.70 -2.16
N HIS A 73 14.66 10.39 -2.01
CA HIS A 73 14.61 11.80 -1.57
C HIS A 73 14.46 11.95 -0.04
N THR A 74 14.45 10.83 0.67
CA THR A 74 14.42 10.74 2.14
C THR A 74 15.31 9.60 2.58
N ASP A 75 15.57 9.48 3.89
CA ASP A 75 16.36 8.40 4.46
C ASP A 75 15.77 6.99 4.24
N GLY A 76 14.57 6.91 3.66
CA GLY A 76 13.91 5.66 3.32
C GLY A 76 13.49 4.80 4.51
N LYS A 77 13.54 5.32 5.75
CA LYS A 77 13.18 4.58 6.99
C LYS A 77 11.70 4.31 7.15
N LEU A 78 10.84 5.00 6.39
CA LEU A 78 9.41 4.81 6.44
C LEU A 78 9.05 3.38 6.05
N LYS A 79 8.42 2.64 6.98
CA LYS A 79 7.96 1.26 6.74
C LYS A 79 6.51 1.22 6.30
N ARG A 80 6.20 0.32 5.37
CA ARG A 80 4.85 0.07 4.86
C ARG A 80 4.63 -1.43 4.68
N GLN A 81 3.37 -1.84 4.75
CA GLN A 81 2.94 -3.16 4.33
C GLN A 81 2.36 -3.07 2.93
N TYR A 82 2.73 -4.03 2.11
CA TYR A 82 2.28 -4.14 0.74
C TYR A 82 1.38 -5.36 0.57
N LEU A 83 0.37 -5.24 -0.29
CA LEU A 83 -0.58 -6.31 -0.56
C LEU A 83 -0.78 -6.42 -2.06
N TYR A 84 -0.67 -7.63 -2.60
CA TYR A 84 -0.91 -7.82 -4.02
C TYR A 84 -2.41 -7.77 -4.34
N LEU A 85 -2.74 -7.33 -5.55
CA LEU A 85 -4.12 -7.11 -5.97
C LEU A 85 -4.99 -8.38 -5.82
N THR A 86 -4.47 -9.56 -6.19
CA THR A 86 -5.25 -10.81 -6.06
C THR A 86 -5.51 -11.20 -4.61
N ASP A 87 -4.52 -10.97 -3.72
CA ASP A 87 -4.69 -11.18 -2.29
C ASP A 87 -5.68 -10.17 -1.69
N ALA A 88 -5.65 -8.91 -2.16
CA ALA A 88 -6.63 -7.91 -1.76
C ALA A 88 -8.06 -8.31 -2.18
N ILE A 89 -8.24 -8.74 -3.42
CA ILE A 89 -9.55 -9.18 -3.94
C ILE A 89 -10.05 -10.41 -3.16
N SER A 90 -9.20 -11.42 -2.99
CA SER A 90 -9.57 -12.62 -2.23
C SER A 90 -9.94 -12.26 -0.78
N GLY A 91 -9.19 -11.35 -0.14
CA GLY A 91 -9.48 -10.86 1.21
C GLY A 91 -10.83 -10.16 1.30
N ILE A 92 -11.16 -9.29 0.33
CA ILE A 92 -12.47 -8.65 0.25
C ILE A 92 -13.59 -9.68 0.11
N LEU A 93 -13.41 -10.70 -0.75
CA LEU A 93 -14.41 -11.77 -0.91
C LEU A 93 -14.58 -12.60 0.36
N TYR A 94 -13.50 -12.90 1.08
CA TYR A 94 -13.59 -13.56 2.39
C TYR A 94 -14.36 -12.70 3.42
N VAL A 95 -14.09 -11.41 3.48
CA VAL A 95 -14.83 -10.47 4.33
C VAL A 95 -16.31 -10.46 3.94
N LEU A 96 -16.61 -10.40 2.65
CA LEU A 96 -17.98 -10.38 2.14
C LEU A 96 -18.74 -11.67 2.50
N LEU A 97 -18.14 -12.83 2.31
CA LEU A 97 -18.80 -14.12 2.44
C LEU A 97 -18.81 -14.64 3.89
N LYS A 98 -17.72 -14.46 4.63
CA LYS A 98 -17.52 -15.06 5.96
C LYS A 98 -17.43 -14.04 7.09
N GLY A 99 -17.29 -12.75 6.80
CA GLY A 99 -17.21 -11.71 7.81
C GLY A 99 -18.55 -11.52 8.51
N ARG A 100 -18.52 -11.02 9.75
CA ARG A 100 -19.70 -10.63 10.51
C ARG A 100 -20.14 -9.23 10.13
N ASN A 101 -21.45 -8.99 10.11
CA ASN A 101 -22.00 -7.67 9.84
C ASN A 101 -21.62 -6.68 10.96
N GLY A 102 -21.39 -5.44 10.57
CA GLY A 102 -20.97 -4.37 11.48
C GLY A 102 -19.49 -4.42 11.88
N GLU A 103 -18.71 -5.41 11.41
CA GLU A 103 -17.32 -5.59 11.81
C GLU A 103 -16.32 -5.16 10.74
N ALA A 104 -15.15 -4.70 11.20
CA ALA A 104 -14.01 -4.35 10.36
C ALA A 104 -12.94 -5.43 10.39
N TYR A 105 -12.35 -5.70 9.20
CA TYR A 105 -11.28 -6.66 8.98
C TYR A 105 -10.11 -5.99 8.26
N ASN A 106 -8.91 -6.16 8.78
CA ASN A 106 -7.71 -5.75 8.08
C ASN A 106 -7.35 -6.83 7.04
N VAL A 107 -7.06 -6.38 5.84
CA VAL A 107 -6.57 -7.22 4.74
C VAL A 107 -5.14 -6.79 4.45
N ALA A 108 -4.19 -7.49 5.02
CA ALA A 108 -2.77 -7.15 4.97
C ALA A 108 -1.92 -8.42 4.89
N ASN A 109 -0.70 -8.30 4.41
CA ASN A 109 0.30 -9.35 4.47
C ASN A 109 1.38 -8.94 5.47
N ASP A 110 1.48 -9.62 6.60
CA ASP A 110 2.42 -9.29 7.68
C ASP A 110 3.89 -9.50 7.28
N GLU A 111 4.15 -10.37 6.30
CA GLU A 111 5.50 -10.65 5.79
C GLU A 111 6.03 -9.54 4.86
N THR A 112 5.17 -8.66 4.38
CA THR A 112 5.54 -7.59 3.45
C THR A 112 5.83 -6.24 4.14
N TYR A 113 5.99 -6.24 5.46
CA TYR A 113 6.31 -5.04 6.23
C TYR A 113 7.78 -4.67 6.07
N ILE A 114 8.07 -3.73 5.20
CA ILE A 114 9.42 -3.37 4.78
C ILE A 114 9.59 -1.85 4.72
N SER A 115 10.81 -1.35 4.90
CA SER A 115 11.13 0.06 4.68
C SER A 115 11.27 0.37 3.18
N ILE A 116 11.10 1.64 2.83
CA ILE A 116 11.27 2.11 1.44
C ILE A 116 12.69 1.80 0.95
N LYS A 117 13.71 1.99 1.80
CA LYS A 117 15.11 1.69 1.48
C LYS A 117 15.32 0.20 1.24
N GLU A 118 14.91 -0.66 2.17
CA GLU A 118 15.03 -2.12 2.03
C GLU A 118 14.31 -2.62 0.78
N MET A 119 13.16 -2.05 0.43
CA MET A 119 12.42 -2.38 -0.80
C MET A 119 13.20 -1.97 -2.05
N ALA A 120 13.80 -0.78 -2.09
CA ALA A 120 14.62 -0.32 -3.21
C ALA A 120 15.85 -1.23 -3.41
N GLU A 121 16.55 -1.57 -2.33
CA GLU A 121 17.70 -2.45 -2.33
C GLU A 121 17.33 -3.87 -2.80
N MET A 122 16.20 -4.40 -2.33
CA MET A 122 15.68 -5.70 -2.77
C MET A 122 15.40 -5.69 -4.27
N ILE A 123 14.74 -4.66 -4.79
CA ILE A 123 14.40 -4.55 -6.22
C ILE A 123 15.67 -4.47 -7.07
N CYS A 124 16.66 -3.66 -6.70
CA CYS A 124 17.94 -3.59 -7.41
C CYS A 124 18.62 -4.96 -7.41
N ARG A 125 18.79 -5.58 -6.26
CA ARG A 125 19.48 -6.87 -6.12
C ARG A 125 18.85 -7.99 -6.95
N GLU A 126 17.52 -8.06 -6.98
CA GLU A 126 16.80 -9.16 -7.62
C GLU A 126 16.66 -8.99 -9.14
N PHE A 127 16.51 -7.75 -9.63
CA PHE A 127 16.14 -7.52 -11.02
C PHE A 127 17.24 -6.84 -11.86
N ARG A 128 18.03 -5.99 -11.26
CA ARG A 128 19.09 -5.24 -11.94
C ARG A 128 20.26 -4.96 -11.00
N PRO A 129 21.13 -5.95 -10.72
CA PRO A 129 22.23 -5.81 -9.75
C PRO A 129 23.23 -4.69 -10.08
N GLN A 130 23.28 -4.24 -11.35
CA GLN A 130 24.10 -3.13 -11.79
C GLN A 130 23.59 -1.75 -11.34
N LEU A 131 22.30 -1.64 -10.99
CA LEU A 131 21.71 -0.40 -10.54
C LEU A 131 21.97 -0.18 -9.04
N LYS A 132 22.09 1.08 -8.67
CA LYS A 132 22.36 1.50 -7.29
C LYS A 132 21.21 2.28 -6.71
N VAL A 133 21.04 2.17 -5.39
CA VAL A 133 20.16 3.04 -4.63
C VAL A 133 20.97 4.25 -4.19
N LYS A 134 20.60 5.43 -4.66
CA LYS A 134 21.24 6.70 -4.30
C LYS A 134 20.32 7.50 -3.39
N HIS A 135 20.92 8.13 -2.39
CA HIS A 135 20.21 9.07 -1.52
C HIS A 135 20.61 10.48 -1.93
N VAL A 136 19.62 11.33 -2.18
CA VAL A 136 19.81 12.76 -2.46
C VAL A 136 19.08 13.52 -1.38
N GLU A 137 19.83 14.20 -0.52
CA GLU A 137 19.25 15.13 0.44
C GLU A 137 18.78 16.38 -0.33
N GLU A 138 17.46 16.46 -0.52
CA GLU A 138 16.84 17.68 -1.01
C GLU A 138 16.42 18.54 0.17
N CYS A 139 16.91 19.77 0.19
CA CYS A 139 16.57 20.77 1.21
C CYS A 139 15.12 21.26 1.15
N GLU A 140 14.33 20.83 0.17
CA GLU A 140 12.94 21.25 0.04
C GLU A 140 12.00 20.32 0.81
N ASP A 141 11.18 20.91 1.69
CA ASP A 141 10.05 20.21 2.33
C ASP A 141 8.99 19.86 1.27
N ARG A 142 9.18 18.72 0.60
CA ARG A 142 8.21 18.18 -0.37
C ARG A 142 6.98 17.57 0.31
N GLY A 143 6.80 17.81 1.61
CA GLY A 143 5.63 17.34 2.37
C GLY A 143 5.54 15.81 2.42
N TYR A 144 6.67 15.12 2.53
CA TYR A 144 6.68 13.69 2.79
C TYR A 144 5.99 13.36 4.12
N ALA A 145 5.29 12.24 4.14
CA ALA A 145 4.63 11.79 5.36
C ALA A 145 5.66 11.53 6.46
N PRO A 146 5.40 11.95 7.70
CA PRO A 146 6.28 11.67 8.82
C PRO A 146 6.49 10.16 8.98
N VAL A 147 7.63 9.76 9.51
CA VAL A 147 7.95 8.35 9.76
C VAL A 147 6.94 7.78 10.75
N THR A 148 5.95 7.08 10.24
CA THR A 148 4.93 6.41 11.06
C THR A 148 5.18 4.91 11.04
N LYS A 149 5.22 4.29 12.23
CA LYS A 149 5.33 2.84 12.40
C LYS A 149 3.92 2.22 12.42
N THR A 150 3.22 2.26 11.30
CA THR A 150 1.89 1.66 11.19
C THR A 150 2.02 0.25 10.64
N ARG A 151 1.70 -0.74 11.47
CA ARG A 151 1.60 -2.15 11.08
C ARG A 151 0.18 -2.63 11.29
N MET A 152 -0.39 -3.22 10.26
CA MET A 152 -1.72 -3.83 10.32
C MET A 152 -1.56 -5.34 10.51
N THR A 153 -2.37 -5.95 11.35
CA THR A 153 -2.44 -7.41 11.46
C THR A 153 -3.71 -7.93 10.82
N SER A 154 -3.62 -9.01 10.07
CA SER A 154 -4.74 -9.72 9.44
C SER A 154 -5.28 -10.86 10.29
N ALA A 155 -4.79 -11.05 11.52
CA ALA A 155 -5.13 -12.18 12.39
C ALA A 155 -6.64 -12.44 12.55
N LYS A 156 -7.48 -11.39 12.54
CA LYS A 156 -8.94 -11.53 12.59
C LYS A 156 -9.50 -12.16 11.31
N LEU A 157 -8.96 -11.81 10.15
CA LEU A 157 -9.38 -12.36 8.87
C LEU A 157 -8.82 -13.78 8.67
N GLU A 158 -7.63 -14.04 9.18
CA GLU A 158 -7.00 -15.38 9.15
C GLU A 158 -7.83 -16.41 9.92
N LYS A 159 -8.46 -16.01 11.04
CA LYS A 159 -9.40 -16.88 11.78
C LYS A 159 -10.61 -17.30 10.94
N LEU A 160 -10.95 -16.57 9.88
CA LEU A 160 -11.98 -16.94 8.92
C LEU A 160 -11.46 -17.84 7.80
N GLY A 161 -10.15 -18.16 7.80
CA GLY A 161 -9.49 -19.04 6.85
C GLY A 161 -8.82 -18.33 5.66
N TRP A 162 -8.76 -16.99 5.64
CA TRP A 162 -8.00 -16.27 4.62
C TRP A 162 -6.52 -16.18 5.00
N LYS A 163 -5.65 -16.32 3.99
CA LYS A 163 -4.21 -16.06 4.13
C LYS A 163 -3.68 -15.41 2.86
N PRO A 164 -2.76 -14.43 2.97
CA PRO A 164 -2.08 -13.90 1.80
C PRO A 164 -1.20 -14.98 1.19
N ARG A 165 -1.06 -14.99 -0.14
CA ARG A 165 -0.33 -16.03 -0.87
C ARG A 165 0.93 -15.51 -1.54
N LEU A 166 0.99 -14.20 -1.81
CA LEU A 166 2.07 -13.62 -2.60
C LEU A 166 3.05 -12.84 -1.73
N SER A 167 4.33 -13.20 -1.85
CA SER A 167 5.42 -12.46 -1.22
C SER A 167 5.70 -11.14 -1.96
N LEU A 168 6.38 -10.22 -1.30
CA LEU A 168 6.78 -8.95 -1.90
C LEU A 168 7.67 -9.15 -3.14
N ARG A 169 8.51 -10.17 -3.14
CA ARG A 169 9.37 -10.55 -4.28
C ARG A 169 8.54 -10.96 -5.50
N ALA A 170 7.56 -11.84 -5.32
CA ALA A 170 6.66 -12.28 -6.39
C ALA A 170 5.87 -11.11 -6.99
N VAL A 171 5.45 -10.19 -6.16
CA VAL A 171 4.73 -8.98 -6.57
C VAL A 171 5.61 -8.05 -7.40
N SER A 172 6.85 -7.83 -6.97
CA SER A 172 7.80 -7.00 -7.71
C SER A 172 8.12 -7.62 -9.08
N TYR A 173 8.24 -8.96 -9.14
CA TYR A 173 8.45 -9.68 -10.39
C TYR A 173 7.34 -9.42 -11.40
N THR A 174 6.08 -9.55 -11.01
CA THR A 174 4.93 -9.32 -11.91
C THR A 174 4.87 -7.88 -12.42
N HIS A 175 5.31 -6.91 -11.62
CA HIS A 175 5.38 -5.51 -12.05
C HIS A 175 6.44 -5.23 -13.11
N LEU A 176 7.58 -5.91 -13.01
CA LEU A 176 8.72 -5.65 -13.87
C LEU A 176 8.69 -6.47 -15.16
N THR A 177 7.97 -7.60 -15.18
CA THR A 177 7.94 -8.52 -16.30
C THR A 177 6.67 -8.41 -17.16
N LEU A 178 5.55 -7.95 -16.60
CA LEU A 178 4.36 -7.70 -17.40
C LEU A 178 4.54 -6.38 -18.16
N PRO A 179 4.26 -6.37 -19.49
CA PRO A 179 4.33 -5.14 -20.26
C PRO A 179 3.38 -4.14 -19.61
N THR A 180 3.93 -2.99 -19.19
CA THR A 180 3.12 -1.81 -18.92
C THR A 180 2.40 -1.52 -20.22
N THR A 181 1.14 -1.89 -20.30
CA THR A 181 0.32 -1.57 -21.45
C THR A 181 0.16 -0.07 -21.52
N SER A 182 1.16 0.59 -22.08
CA SER A 182 1.00 1.87 -22.75
C SER A 182 0.30 1.57 -24.07
N ARG A 183 -1.00 1.44 -24.03
CA ARG A 183 -1.80 1.61 -25.23
C ARG A 183 -2.82 2.70 -24.96
N VAL A 184 -2.51 3.82 -25.65
CA VAL A 184 -3.32 4.95 -26.06
C VAL A 184 -3.81 5.82 -24.94
#